data_0ac02969e313d6a06d8bf15a7aae3509
#
_entry.id   0ac02969e313d6a06d8bf15a7aae3509
#
_cell.length_a   1.000
_cell.length_b   1.000
_cell.length_c   1.000
_cell.angle_alpha   90.00
_cell.angle_beta   90.00
_cell.angle_gamma   90.00
#
_symmetry.space_group_name_H-M   'P 1'
#
loop_
_entity.id
_entity.type
_entity.pdbx_description
1 polymer ?
#
loop_
_entity_poly.entity_id
_entity_poly.type
_entity_poly.pdbx_seq_one_letter_code
_entity_poly.pdbx_strand_id
1 'polypeptide(L)'
;MEIRDIILGVLSFIPFLILAFGILRTNIKMHWITLGTVPIVIFLSLFWSQDIKILGISIIEAIIISIIPIIWVVFAAVFTYFISIKTGAIEVIKRFLVSVTPDKNVQAVIIAFGFGGFLESVAGFGTAVAIPTGILVSLGLNPIKAAIISLVANSVPVAFGALGLPVIVLSNLTSEPLMILTKYVVIQLIPFSLIIPLAIAIISNEGFKGIKASIPDSIIIGASFTLIQTIVGLFVGPELVAVLGSLGAITTIVLVKYAKNKSMDFSGLLSATSNYIILFALIILTRVFNFEFLKEYPFTIKLVLGEEHFVKIDWLTTPGTLLLLASII
;
A
#
# COMPACT_ATOMS: atom_id res chain seq x y z
N MET A 1 -26.60 18.51 16.66
CA MET A 1 -26.05 17.15 16.86
C MET A 1 -26.69 16.64 18.15
N GLU A 2 -27.55 15.67 18.06
CA GLU A 2 -28.24 15.11 19.24
C GLU A 2 -27.25 14.34 20.11
N ILE A 3 -27.48 14.27 21.42
CA ILE A 3 -26.63 13.48 22.34
C ILE A 3 -26.54 12.04 21.89
N ARG A 4 -27.59 11.50 21.28
CA ARG A 4 -27.61 10.17 20.64
C ARG A 4 -26.52 10.01 19.57
N ASP A 5 -26.36 11.00 18.69
CA ASP A 5 -25.37 10.94 17.59
C ASP A 5 -23.94 10.90 18.13
N ILE A 6 -23.70 11.65 19.23
CA ILE A 6 -22.39 11.64 19.90
C ILE A 6 -22.13 10.26 20.51
N ILE A 7 -23.11 9.68 21.21
CA ILE A 7 -22.97 8.35 21.81
C ILE A 7 -22.73 7.30 20.74
N LEU A 8 -23.50 7.30 19.66
CA LEU A 8 -23.32 6.38 18.54
C LEU A 8 -21.95 6.55 17.89
N GLY A 9 -21.49 7.79 17.69
CA GLY A 9 -20.16 8.09 17.21
C GLY A 9 -19.05 7.50 18.08
N VAL A 10 -19.17 7.61 19.40
CA VAL A 10 -18.21 7.01 20.35
C VAL A 10 -18.27 5.48 20.31
N LEU A 11 -19.48 4.90 20.25
CA LEU A 11 -19.66 3.45 20.17
C LEU A 11 -19.02 2.85 18.89
N SER A 12 -18.99 3.60 17.79
CA SER A 12 -18.36 3.14 16.53
C SER A 12 -16.84 2.92 16.63
N PHE A 13 -16.16 3.53 17.62
CA PHE A 13 -14.74 3.32 17.87
C PHE A 13 -14.43 2.03 18.66
N ILE A 14 -15.42 1.43 19.33
CA ILE A 14 -15.21 0.25 20.19
C ILE A 14 -14.53 -0.90 19.42
N PRO A 15 -14.97 -1.30 18.21
CA PRO A 15 -14.29 -2.37 17.44
C PRO A 15 -12.83 -2.09 17.17
N PHE A 16 -12.48 -0.85 16.84
CA PHE A 16 -11.09 -0.45 16.60
C PHE A 16 -10.24 -0.51 17.87
N LEU A 17 -10.81 -0.09 19.01
CA LEU A 17 -10.12 -0.18 20.31
C LEU A 17 -9.89 -1.64 20.71
N ILE A 18 -10.86 -2.52 20.49
CA ILE A 18 -10.74 -3.96 20.77
C ILE A 18 -9.63 -4.57 19.92
N LEU A 19 -9.59 -4.27 18.62
CA LEU A 19 -8.53 -4.74 17.71
C LEU A 19 -7.16 -4.22 18.17
N ALA A 20 -7.04 -2.92 18.42
CA ALA A 20 -5.79 -2.30 18.83
C ALA A 20 -5.30 -2.87 20.17
N PHE A 21 -6.17 -2.95 21.18
CA PHE A 21 -5.83 -3.52 22.48
C PHE A 21 -5.49 -5.00 22.40
N GLY A 22 -6.30 -5.76 21.64
CA GLY A 22 -6.09 -7.18 21.43
C GLY A 22 -4.72 -7.48 20.79
N ILE A 23 -4.32 -6.72 19.77
CA ILE A 23 -3.02 -6.87 19.11
C ILE A 23 -1.87 -6.48 20.05
N LEU A 24 -2.02 -5.38 20.81
CA LEU A 24 -0.92 -4.84 21.61
C LEU A 24 -0.70 -5.56 22.96
N ARG A 25 -1.74 -6.15 23.53
CA ARG A 25 -1.73 -6.63 24.92
C ARG A 25 -1.99 -8.12 25.09
N THR A 26 -2.34 -8.85 24.04
CA THR A 26 -2.67 -10.27 24.15
C THR A 26 -1.71 -11.13 23.34
N ASN A 27 -1.51 -12.37 23.79
CA ASN A 27 -0.79 -13.40 23.03
C ASN A 27 -1.74 -14.18 22.09
N ILE A 28 -2.97 -13.67 21.91
CA ILE A 28 -3.98 -14.29 21.03
C ILE A 28 -3.60 -13.99 19.58
N LYS A 29 -3.68 -15.01 18.73
CA LYS A 29 -3.42 -14.82 17.29
C LYS A 29 -4.42 -13.83 16.69
N MET A 30 -3.95 -12.92 15.85
CA MET A 30 -4.73 -11.79 15.29
C MET A 30 -6.07 -12.22 14.68
N HIS A 31 -6.12 -13.35 13.98
CA HIS A 31 -7.36 -13.84 13.36
C HIS A 31 -8.46 -14.17 14.39
N TRP A 32 -8.11 -14.63 15.61
CA TRP A 32 -9.09 -14.86 16.68
C TRP A 32 -9.62 -13.56 17.26
N ILE A 33 -8.78 -12.54 17.38
CA ILE A 33 -9.18 -11.20 17.83
C ILE A 33 -10.16 -10.61 16.81
N THR A 34 -9.83 -10.70 15.53
CA THR A 34 -10.68 -10.20 14.44
C THR A 34 -12.02 -10.93 14.39
N LEU A 35 -12.02 -12.28 14.44
CA LEU A 35 -13.25 -13.08 14.48
C LEU A 35 -14.10 -12.78 15.71
N GLY A 36 -13.49 -12.57 16.88
CA GLY A 36 -14.21 -12.20 18.10
C GLY A 36 -14.79 -10.78 18.07
N THR A 37 -14.23 -9.90 17.22
CA THR A 37 -14.76 -8.54 17.06
C THR A 37 -16.03 -8.51 16.18
N VAL A 38 -16.21 -9.46 15.26
CA VAL A 38 -17.37 -9.52 14.35
C VAL A 38 -18.71 -9.56 15.11
N PRO A 39 -18.94 -10.45 16.10
CA PRO A 39 -20.19 -10.46 16.87
C PRO A 39 -20.45 -9.12 17.59
N ILE A 40 -19.39 -8.45 18.04
CA ILE A 40 -19.51 -7.16 18.72
C ILE A 40 -19.96 -6.08 17.73
N VAL A 41 -19.42 -6.07 16.52
CA VAL A 41 -19.86 -5.16 15.44
C VAL A 41 -21.33 -5.41 15.10
N ILE A 42 -21.73 -6.68 14.94
CA ILE A 42 -23.13 -7.06 14.68
C ILE A 42 -24.04 -6.56 15.82
N PHE A 43 -23.66 -6.77 17.08
CA PHE A 43 -24.42 -6.29 18.22
C PHE A 43 -24.51 -4.76 18.23
N LEU A 44 -23.41 -4.06 18.01
CA LEU A 44 -23.39 -2.60 17.97
C LEU A 44 -24.26 -2.05 16.83
N SER A 45 -24.26 -2.69 15.66
CA SER A 45 -25.04 -2.22 14.50
C SER A 45 -26.56 -2.15 14.77
N LEU A 46 -27.06 -2.94 15.73
CA LEU A 46 -28.47 -2.88 16.13
C LEU A 46 -28.85 -1.51 16.73
N PHE A 47 -27.91 -0.78 17.32
CA PHE A 47 -28.18 0.58 17.84
C PHE A 47 -28.41 1.62 16.74
N TRP A 48 -28.01 1.32 15.49
CA TRP A 48 -28.32 2.12 14.29
C TRP A 48 -29.62 1.67 13.61
N SER A 49 -30.43 0.84 14.29
CA SER A 49 -31.74 0.36 13.80
C SER A 49 -31.66 -0.35 12.43
N GLN A 50 -30.56 -1.06 12.19
CA GLN A 50 -30.36 -1.84 10.95
C GLN A 50 -31.25 -3.08 10.93
N ASP A 51 -31.87 -3.38 9.78
CA ASP A 51 -32.62 -4.61 9.58
C ASP A 51 -31.65 -5.83 9.59
N ILE A 52 -32.06 -6.90 10.28
CA ILE A 52 -31.29 -8.15 10.34
C ILE A 52 -31.04 -8.74 8.95
N LYS A 53 -31.98 -8.56 8.01
CA LYS A 53 -31.79 -8.98 6.61
C LYS A 53 -30.65 -8.22 5.94
N ILE A 54 -30.58 -6.90 6.13
CA ILE A 54 -29.52 -6.05 5.61
C ILE A 54 -28.18 -6.45 6.21
N LEU A 55 -28.13 -6.73 7.52
CA LEU A 55 -26.91 -7.23 8.18
C LEU A 55 -26.44 -8.56 7.59
N GLY A 56 -27.36 -9.49 7.32
CA GLY A 56 -27.02 -10.77 6.67
C GLY A 56 -26.44 -10.57 5.25
N ILE A 57 -27.05 -9.70 4.45
CA ILE A 57 -26.57 -9.35 3.12
C ILE A 57 -25.17 -8.69 3.20
N SER A 58 -24.96 -7.75 4.13
CA SER A 58 -23.67 -7.08 4.32
C SER A 58 -22.55 -8.04 4.74
N ILE A 59 -22.84 -9.08 5.52
CA ILE A 59 -21.87 -10.12 5.87
C ILE A 59 -21.47 -10.92 4.62
N ILE A 60 -22.44 -11.31 3.78
CA ILE A 60 -22.17 -12.03 2.53
C ILE A 60 -21.34 -11.16 1.59
N GLU A 61 -21.71 -9.91 1.44
CA GLU A 61 -20.97 -8.91 0.65
C GLU A 61 -19.53 -8.76 1.15
N ALA A 62 -19.33 -8.61 2.45
CA ALA A 62 -18.01 -8.52 3.07
C ALA A 62 -17.15 -9.76 2.80
N ILE A 63 -17.73 -10.97 2.84
CA ILE A 63 -17.03 -12.22 2.48
C ILE A 63 -16.61 -12.20 1.02
N ILE A 64 -17.50 -11.82 0.11
CA ILE A 64 -17.20 -11.74 -1.34
C ILE A 64 -16.07 -10.74 -1.60
N ILE A 65 -16.16 -9.54 -1.04
CA ILE A 65 -15.13 -8.50 -1.18
C ILE A 65 -13.80 -8.94 -0.55
N SER A 66 -13.84 -9.71 0.53
CA SER A 66 -12.62 -10.24 1.16
C SER A 66 -11.91 -11.26 0.28
N ILE A 67 -12.66 -12.11 -0.44
CA ILE A 67 -12.10 -13.10 -1.35
C ILE A 67 -11.67 -12.45 -2.66
N ILE A 68 -12.52 -11.65 -3.24
CA ILE A 68 -12.31 -10.95 -4.51
C ILE A 68 -12.64 -9.46 -4.28
N PRO A 69 -11.71 -8.53 -4.28
CA PRO A 69 -10.33 -8.57 -4.79
C PRO A 69 -9.22 -8.83 -3.77
N ILE A 70 -9.49 -8.86 -2.45
CA ILE A 70 -8.41 -8.77 -1.45
C ILE A 70 -7.51 -10.01 -1.45
N ILE A 71 -8.07 -11.21 -1.20
CA ILE A 71 -7.26 -12.46 -1.17
C ILE A 71 -6.64 -12.71 -2.55
N TRP A 72 -7.33 -12.38 -3.63
CA TRP A 72 -6.82 -12.52 -4.99
C TRP A 72 -5.55 -11.68 -5.24
N VAL A 73 -5.55 -10.41 -4.81
CA VAL A 73 -4.36 -9.55 -4.89
C VAL A 73 -3.22 -10.09 -4.03
N VAL A 74 -3.51 -10.55 -2.80
CA VAL A 74 -2.50 -11.16 -1.93
C VAL A 74 -1.86 -12.37 -2.59
N PHE A 75 -2.67 -13.26 -3.18
CA PHE A 75 -2.16 -14.42 -3.91
C PHE A 75 -1.25 -14.00 -5.07
N ALA A 76 -1.69 -13.06 -5.89
CA ALA A 76 -0.92 -12.55 -7.01
C ALA A 76 0.41 -11.91 -6.55
N ALA A 77 0.39 -11.15 -5.46
CA ALA A 77 1.57 -10.51 -4.89
C ALA A 77 2.59 -11.54 -4.39
N VAL A 78 2.13 -12.54 -3.65
CA VAL A 78 2.98 -13.64 -3.16
C VAL A 78 3.57 -14.43 -4.32
N PHE A 79 2.77 -14.72 -5.34
CA PHE A 79 3.24 -15.40 -6.55
C PHE A 79 4.33 -14.60 -7.27
N THR A 80 4.10 -13.30 -7.53
CA THR A 80 5.08 -12.38 -8.15
C THR A 80 6.36 -12.31 -7.33
N TYR A 81 6.25 -12.26 -6.01
CA TYR A 81 7.39 -12.25 -5.11
C TYR A 81 8.24 -13.53 -5.22
N PHE A 82 7.60 -14.70 -5.23
CA PHE A 82 8.32 -15.96 -5.41
C PHE A 82 9.01 -16.07 -6.76
N ILE A 83 8.39 -15.59 -7.83
CA ILE A 83 9.04 -15.48 -9.15
C ILE A 83 10.26 -14.57 -9.05
N SER A 84 10.12 -13.39 -8.47
CA SER A 84 11.22 -12.41 -8.34
C SER A 84 12.39 -12.93 -7.51
N ILE A 85 12.14 -13.79 -6.51
CA ILE A 85 13.21 -14.51 -5.79
C ILE A 85 13.87 -15.55 -6.68
N LYS A 86 13.07 -16.42 -7.31
CA LYS A 86 13.60 -17.54 -8.13
C LYS A 86 14.41 -17.07 -9.34
N THR A 87 14.02 -15.95 -9.93
CA THR A 87 14.74 -15.33 -11.06
C THR A 87 15.97 -14.51 -10.62
N GLY A 88 16.15 -14.29 -9.31
CA GLY A 88 17.21 -13.43 -8.79
C GLY A 88 16.94 -11.92 -8.99
N ALA A 89 15.77 -11.53 -9.45
CA ALA A 89 15.39 -10.13 -9.68
C ALA A 89 15.53 -9.28 -8.40
N ILE A 90 15.13 -9.80 -7.25
CA ILE A 90 15.28 -9.12 -5.94
C ILE A 90 16.74 -8.77 -5.64
N GLU A 91 17.69 -9.69 -5.92
CA GLU A 91 19.11 -9.43 -5.68
C GLU A 91 19.70 -8.38 -6.64
N VAL A 92 19.21 -8.32 -7.87
CA VAL A 92 19.59 -7.26 -8.82
C VAL A 92 19.09 -5.90 -8.35
N ILE A 93 17.79 -5.82 -7.97
CA ILE A 93 17.20 -4.59 -7.44
C ILE A 93 17.94 -4.14 -6.18
N LYS A 94 18.20 -5.04 -5.25
CA LYS A 94 18.95 -4.76 -4.01
C LYS A 94 20.35 -4.19 -4.34
N ARG A 95 21.13 -4.83 -5.23
CA ARG A 95 22.45 -4.32 -5.63
C ARG A 95 22.37 -2.92 -6.19
N PHE A 96 21.38 -2.66 -7.07
CA PHE A 96 21.15 -1.32 -7.60
C PHE A 96 20.87 -0.32 -6.49
N LEU A 97 19.89 -0.57 -5.62
CA LEU A 97 19.50 0.36 -4.55
C LEU A 97 20.67 0.66 -3.58
N VAL A 98 21.51 -0.34 -3.28
CA VAL A 98 22.70 -0.18 -2.46
C VAL A 98 23.80 0.62 -3.17
N SER A 99 23.90 0.50 -4.49
CA SER A 99 24.90 1.24 -5.30
C SER A 99 24.63 2.75 -5.38
N VAL A 100 23.40 3.18 -5.09
CA VAL A 100 22.99 4.60 -5.18
C VAL A 100 23.78 5.49 -4.23
N THR A 101 24.11 5.01 -3.04
CA THR A 101 24.84 5.78 -2.03
C THR A 101 25.59 4.87 -1.06
N PRO A 102 26.79 5.27 -0.56
CA PRO A 102 27.46 4.54 0.52
C PRO A 102 26.88 4.82 1.91
N ASP A 103 26.03 5.83 2.07
CA ASP A 103 25.42 6.18 3.35
C ASP A 103 24.31 5.18 3.70
N LYS A 104 24.55 4.35 4.75
CA LYS A 104 23.62 3.31 5.19
C LYS A 104 22.26 3.85 5.64
N ASN A 105 22.23 5.07 6.19
CA ASN A 105 20.97 5.69 6.62
C ASN A 105 20.11 6.07 5.40
N VAL A 106 20.74 6.64 4.37
CA VAL A 106 20.07 6.94 3.10
C VAL A 106 19.66 5.66 2.38
N GLN A 107 20.50 4.60 2.40
CA GLN A 107 20.10 3.28 1.89
C GLN A 107 18.83 2.78 2.58
N ALA A 108 18.75 2.91 3.92
CA ALA A 108 17.56 2.51 4.66
C ALA A 108 16.30 3.30 4.22
N VAL A 109 16.43 4.60 3.96
CA VAL A 109 15.33 5.43 3.43
C VAL A 109 14.93 4.97 2.03
N ILE A 110 15.88 4.78 1.12
CA ILE A 110 15.61 4.36 -0.26
C ILE A 110 14.93 2.98 -0.27
N ILE A 111 15.43 2.03 0.53
CA ILE A 111 14.94 0.65 0.55
C ILE A 111 13.57 0.58 1.24
N ALA A 112 13.41 1.19 2.42
CA ALA A 112 12.17 1.06 3.17
C ALA A 112 11.06 1.97 2.64
N PHE A 113 11.35 3.27 2.40
CA PHE A 113 10.34 4.23 1.97
C PHE A 113 10.16 4.24 0.46
N GLY A 114 11.23 4.30 -0.32
CA GLY A 114 11.17 4.30 -1.77
C GLY A 114 10.72 2.94 -2.31
N PHE A 115 11.54 1.90 -2.16
CA PHE A 115 11.25 0.58 -2.72
C PHE A 115 10.12 -0.13 -1.95
N GLY A 116 10.08 -0.03 -0.62
CA GLY A 116 8.96 -0.54 0.18
C GLY A 116 7.64 0.12 -0.19
N GLY A 117 7.62 1.45 -0.38
CA GLY A 117 6.44 2.17 -0.85
C GLY A 117 5.98 1.74 -2.24
N PHE A 118 6.93 1.47 -3.15
CA PHE A 118 6.63 0.88 -4.45
C PHE A 118 5.99 -0.53 -4.31
N LEU A 119 6.56 -1.39 -3.48
CA LEU A 119 6.01 -2.73 -3.23
C LEU A 119 4.62 -2.66 -2.58
N GLU A 120 4.39 -1.74 -1.64
CA GLU A 120 3.06 -1.52 -1.05
C GLU A 120 2.05 -1.10 -2.10
N SER A 121 2.44 -0.17 -2.96
CA SER A 121 1.54 0.33 -3.99
C SER A 121 1.13 -0.72 -5.02
N VAL A 122 2.01 -1.68 -5.33
CA VAL A 122 1.76 -2.74 -6.31
C VAL A 122 1.10 -3.96 -5.68
N ALA A 123 1.63 -4.41 -4.56
CA ALA A 123 1.26 -5.68 -3.95
C ALA A 123 0.47 -5.53 -2.64
N GLY A 124 0.76 -4.50 -1.84
CA GLY A 124 0.13 -4.30 -0.54
C GLY A 124 0.37 -5.46 0.45
N PHE A 125 -0.52 -5.57 1.43
CA PHE A 125 -0.73 -6.73 2.31
C PHE A 125 0.53 -7.29 3.00
N GLY A 126 1.49 -6.41 3.36
CA GLY A 126 2.67 -6.77 4.17
C GLY A 126 3.92 -7.15 3.38
N THR A 127 3.87 -7.28 2.05
CA THR A 127 5.07 -7.47 1.20
C THR A 127 6.04 -6.31 1.33
N ALA A 128 5.51 -5.10 1.43
CA ALA A 128 6.25 -3.86 1.64
C ALA A 128 7.00 -3.77 2.97
N VAL A 129 6.64 -4.56 3.95
CA VAL A 129 7.36 -4.64 5.22
C VAL A 129 8.34 -5.79 5.21
N ALA A 130 7.91 -6.97 4.75
CA ALA A 130 8.71 -8.19 4.81
C ALA A 130 9.97 -8.11 3.93
N ILE A 131 9.84 -7.63 2.68
CA ILE A 131 10.96 -7.58 1.72
C ILE A 131 12.00 -6.52 2.12
N PRO A 132 11.64 -5.24 2.36
CA PRO A 132 12.61 -4.25 2.83
C PRO A 132 13.28 -4.65 4.14
N THR A 133 12.54 -5.23 5.09
CA THR A 133 13.14 -5.75 6.34
C THR A 133 14.22 -6.78 6.03
N GLY A 134 13.93 -7.77 5.18
CA GLY A 134 14.92 -8.78 4.79
C GLY A 134 16.17 -8.18 4.13
N ILE A 135 15.98 -7.20 3.25
CA ILE A 135 17.10 -6.48 2.61
C ILE A 135 17.92 -5.72 3.68
N LEU A 136 17.28 -4.94 4.54
CA LEU A 136 17.98 -4.17 5.57
C LEU A 136 18.75 -5.05 6.55
N VAL A 137 18.19 -6.20 6.94
CA VAL A 137 18.90 -7.21 7.77
C VAL A 137 20.13 -7.75 7.03
N SER A 138 20.00 -8.06 5.73
CA SER A 138 21.14 -8.52 4.93
C SER A 138 22.26 -7.47 4.76
N LEU A 139 21.94 -6.18 4.98
CA LEU A 139 22.91 -5.07 5.01
C LEU A 139 23.50 -4.82 6.40
N GLY A 140 23.13 -5.65 7.38
CA GLY A 140 23.69 -5.62 8.73
C GLY A 140 22.89 -4.83 9.76
N LEU A 141 21.65 -4.40 9.44
CA LEU A 141 20.78 -3.80 10.46
C LEU A 141 20.24 -4.89 11.41
N ASN A 142 20.08 -4.52 12.68
CA ASN A 142 19.39 -5.38 13.63
C ASN A 142 17.97 -5.71 13.13
N PRO A 143 17.50 -6.99 13.21
CA PRO A 143 16.21 -7.42 12.67
C PRO A 143 15.00 -6.63 13.22
N ILE A 144 15.00 -6.33 14.52
CA ILE A 144 13.91 -5.56 15.15
C ILE A 144 13.91 -4.13 14.61
N LYS A 145 15.10 -3.50 14.50
CA LYS A 145 15.24 -2.15 13.95
C LYS A 145 14.82 -2.10 12.48
N ALA A 146 15.24 -3.07 11.67
CA ALA A 146 14.84 -3.18 10.26
C ALA A 146 13.31 -3.30 10.11
N ALA A 147 12.66 -4.10 10.96
CA ALA A 147 11.20 -4.24 10.99
C ALA A 147 10.51 -2.93 11.38
N ILE A 148 11.00 -2.23 12.41
CA ILE A 148 10.46 -0.93 12.82
C ILE A 148 10.59 0.09 11.67
N ILE A 149 11.76 0.18 11.04
CA ILE A 149 12.00 1.07 9.90
C ILE A 149 11.00 0.78 8.77
N SER A 150 10.81 -0.49 8.41
CA SER A 150 9.90 -0.89 7.33
C SER A 150 8.43 -0.61 7.67
N LEU A 151 8.02 -0.82 8.93
CA LEU A 151 6.67 -0.50 9.40
C LEU A 151 6.40 1.02 9.38
N VAL A 152 7.36 1.81 9.88
CA VAL A 152 7.27 3.27 9.85
C VAL A 152 7.22 3.77 8.41
N ALA A 153 8.05 3.24 7.53
CA ALA A 153 8.06 3.58 6.12
C ALA A 153 6.72 3.31 5.44
N ASN A 154 6.07 2.20 5.79
CA ASN A 154 4.81 1.76 5.19
C ASN A 154 3.60 2.61 5.59
N SER A 155 3.70 3.43 6.64
CA SER A 155 2.57 4.21 7.17
C SER A 155 1.99 5.24 6.19
N VAL A 156 2.75 5.69 5.19
CA VAL A 156 2.30 6.62 4.16
C VAL A 156 1.72 5.89 2.94
N PRO A 157 2.50 5.02 2.25
CA PRO A 157 2.02 4.39 1.02
C PRO A 157 0.86 3.42 1.24
N VAL A 158 0.64 2.91 2.45
CA VAL A 158 -0.42 1.94 2.77
C VAL A 158 -1.83 2.46 2.45
N ALA A 159 -2.07 3.76 2.54
CA ALA A 159 -3.35 4.35 2.16
C ALA A 159 -3.70 4.15 0.68
N PHE A 160 -2.68 4.00 -0.16
CA PHE A 160 -2.79 3.75 -1.60
C PHE A 160 -2.18 2.39 -1.99
N GLY A 161 -2.10 1.47 -1.01
CA GLY A 161 -1.62 0.11 -1.23
C GLY A 161 -2.49 -0.67 -2.21
N ALA A 162 -1.92 -1.70 -2.85
CA ALA A 162 -2.58 -2.53 -3.84
C ALA A 162 -3.37 -1.69 -4.88
N LEU A 163 -2.69 -0.71 -5.50
CA LEU A 163 -3.24 0.18 -6.53
C LEU A 163 -4.44 1.01 -6.04
N GLY A 164 -4.33 1.57 -4.83
CA GLY A 164 -5.34 2.46 -4.27
C GLY A 164 -6.58 1.76 -3.72
N LEU A 165 -6.54 0.43 -3.58
CA LEU A 165 -7.67 -0.37 -3.13
C LEU A 165 -8.34 0.15 -1.85
N PRO A 166 -7.62 0.59 -0.79
CA PRO A 166 -8.26 1.11 0.42
C PRO A 166 -9.19 2.31 0.15
N VAL A 167 -8.75 3.25 -0.69
CA VAL A 167 -9.54 4.44 -1.04
C VAL A 167 -10.70 4.08 -1.96
N ILE A 168 -10.50 3.14 -2.89
CA ILE A 168 -11.55 2.62 -3.78
C ILE A 168 -12.65 1.94 -2.98
N VAL A 169 -12.28 1.06 -2.04
CA VAL A 169 -13.25 0.39 -1.16
C VAL A 169 -13.98 1.39 -0.29
N LEU A 170 -13.27 2.38 0.28
CA LEU A 170 -13.91 3.45 1.06
C LEU A 170 -14.93 4.22 0.22
N SER A 171 -14.62 4.57 -1.01
CA SER A 171 -15.55 5.25 -1.94
C SER A 171 -16.80 4.41 -2.18
N ASN A 172 -16.64 3.12 -2.41
CA ASN A 172 -17.77 2.21 -2.65
C ASN A 172 -18.67 2.07 -1.41
N LEU A 173 -18.08 2.01 -0.21
CA LEU A 173 -18.82 1.86 1.05
C LEU A 173 -19.53 3.14 1.49
N THR A 174 -18.96 4.31 1.20
CA THR A 174 -19.50 5.60 1.61
C THR A 174 -20.34 6.27 0.55
N SER A 175 -20.33 5.77 -0.70
CA SER A 175 -20.89 6.40 -1.88
C SER A 175 -20.33 7.80 -2.17
N GLU A 176 -19.20 8.16 -1.55
CA GLU A 176 -18.52 9.41 -1.80
C GLU A 176 -17.67 9.33 -3.08
N PRO A 177 -17.59 10.41 -3.87
CA PRO A 177 -16.81 10.41 -5.11
C PRO A 177 -15.33 10.06 -4.87
N LEU A 178 -14.82 9.07 -5.59
CA LEU A 178 -13.45 8.54 -5.45
C LEU A 178 -12.37 9.63 -5.47
N MET A 179 -12.48 10.59 -6.40
CA MET A 179 -11.52 11.68 -6.52
C MET A 179 -11.53 12.65 -5.34
N ILE A 180 -12.70 12.84 -4.70
CA ILE A 180 -12.80 13.69 -3.51
C ILE A 180 -12.08 13.03 -2.34
N LEU A 181 -12.36 11.74 -2.09
CA LEU A 181 -11.68 10.97 -1.05
C LEU A 181 -10.16 10.91 -1.29
N THR A 182 -9.74 10.65 -2.54
CA THR A 182 -8.32 10.63 -2.92
C THR A 182 -7.63 11.95 -2.57
N LYS A 183 -8.24 13.09 -2.90
CA LYS A 183 -7.71 14.42 -2.59
C LYS A 183 -7.55 14.64 -1.09
N TYR A 184 -8.56 14.30 -0.30
CA TYR A 184 -8.49 14.45 1.16
C TYR A 184 -7.39 13.58 1.77
N VAL A 185 -7.30 12.31 1.38
CA VAL A 185 -6.28 11.38 1.88
C VAL A 185 -4.87 11.88 1.52
N VAL A 186 -4.65 12.30 0.27
CA VAL A 186 -3.34 12.84 -0.17
C VAL A 186 -2.94 14.07 0.63
N ILE A 187 -3.86 15.04 0.83
CA ILE A 187 -3.57 16.25 1.57
C ILE A 187 -3.21 15.94 3.03
N GLN A 188 -3.94 15.01 3.66
CA GLN A 188 -3.64 14.57 5.03
C GLN A 188 -2.29 13.88 5.15
N LEU A 189 -1.81 13.20 4.11
CA LEU A 189 -0.54 12.48 4.11
C LEU A 189 0.68 13.37 3.82
N ILE A 190 0.51 14.61 3.32
CA ILE A 190 1.63 15.53 3.03
C ILE A 190 2.62 15.65 4.20
N PRO A 191 2.22 15.99 5.43
CA PRO A 191 3.18 16.13 6.53
C PRO A 191 3.90 14.83 6.84
N PHE A 192 3.22 13.70 6.76
CA PHE A 192 3.80 12.39 7.05
C PHE A 192 4.82 11.98 5.99
N SER A 193 4.52 12.18 4.72
CA SER A 193 5.42 11.86 3.61
C SER A 193 6.71 12.69 3.62
N LEU A 194 6.69 13.88 4.21
CA LEU A 194 7.88 14.69 4.45
C LEU A 194 8.69 14.24 5.67
N ILE A 195 8.01 13.87 6.76
CA ILE A 195 8.64 13.55 8.04
C ILE A 195 9.18 12.11 8.08
N ILE A 196 8.46 11.15 7.52
CA ILE A 196 8.81 9.72 7.62
C ILE A 196 10.22 9.41 7.10
N PRO A 197 10.68 9.89 5.93
CA PRO A 197 12.05 9.64 5.48
C PRO A 197 13.12 10.13 6.47
N LEU A 198 12.89 11.27 7.13
CA LEU A 198 13.77 11.77 8.18
C LEU A 198 13.72 10.88 9.42
N ALA A 199 12.54 10.45 9.84
CA ALA A 199 12.38 9.54 10.96
C ALA A 199 13.11 8.21 10.72
N ILE A 200 13.03 7.65 9.52
CA ILE A 200 13.77 6.44 9.13
C ILE A 200 15.26 6.64 9.25
N ALA A 201 15.79 7.75 8.75
CA ALA A 201 17.21 8.05 8.84
C ALA A 201 17.68 8.19 10.31
N ILE A 202 16.86 8.81 11.18
CA ILE A 202 17.13 8.92 12.62
C ILE A 202 17.14 7.55 13.28
N ILE A 203 16.16 6.71 13.02
CA ILE A 203 16.05 5.35 13.58
C ILE A 203 17.22 4.50 13.09
N SER A 204 17.56 4.57 11.80
CA SER A 204 18.69 3.84 11.22
C SER A 204 20.01 4.18 11.90
N ASN A 205 20.25 5.46 12.18
CA ASN A 205 21.49 5.99 12.77
C ASN A 205 21.57 5.87 14.31
N GLU A 206 20.58 5.29 14.99
CA GLU A 206 20.51 5.22 16.48
C GLU A 206 20.45 6.59 17.17
N GLY A 207 19.84 7.57 16.52
CA GLY A 207 19.61 8.91 17.06
C GLY A 207 20.13 10.04 16.17
N PHE A 208 20.27 11.23 16.78
CA PHE A 208 20.58 12.46 16.04
C PHE A 208 22.07 12.68 15.76
N LYS A 209 22.98 11.95 16.41
CA LYS A 209 24.43 12.11 16.20
C LYS A 209 24.84 11.51 14.85
N GLY A 210 25.46 12.31 13.99
CA GLY A 210 25.96 11.85 12.68
C GLY A 210 24.94 11.85 11.55
N ILE A 211 23.66 12.13 11.82
CA ILE A 211 22.60 12.14 10.80
C ILE A 211 22.72 13.31 9.81
N LYS A 212 23.49 14.38 10.13
CA LYS A 212 23.56 15.61 9.31
C LYS A 212 23.82 15.33 7.83
N ALA A 213 24.62 14.32 7.50
CA ALA A 213 24.92 13.95 6.13
C ALA A 213 23.72 13.33 5.38
N SER A 214 22.86 12.61 6.10
CA SER A 214 21.69 11.90 5.54
C SER A 214 20.43 12.79 5.43
N ILE A 215 20.39 13.92 6.15
CA ILE A 215 19.22 14.84 6.16
C ILE A 215 18.87 15.35 4.77
N PRO A 216 19.80 15.92 3.98
CA PRO A 216 19.47 16.46 2.66
C PRO A 216 18.85 15.43 1.73
N ASP A 217 19.43 14.22 1.71
CA ASP A 217 18.95 13.13 0.87
C ASP A 217 17.56 12.64 1.32
N SER A 218 17.33 12.54 2.63
CA SER A 218 16.02 12.17 3.18
C SER A 218 14.96 13.22 2.86
N ILE A 219 15.29 14.51 2.89
CA ILE A 219 14.39 15.60 2.48
C ILE A 219 14.08 15.51 0.99
N ILE A 220 15.08 15.22 0.15
CA ILE A 220 14.89 15.08 -1.30
C ILE A 220 13.94 13.92 -1.58
N ILE A 221 14.11 12.76 -0.93
CA ILE A 221 13.26 11.60 -1.08
C ILE A 221 11.83 11.93 -0.63
N GLY A 222 11.66 12.51 0.55
CA GLY A 222 10.34 12.88 1.07
C GLY A 222 9.64 13.95 0.24
N ALA A 223 10.35 15.02 -0.16
CA ALA A 223 9.78 16.10 -0.95
C ALA A 223 9.37 15.64 -2.35
N SER A 224 10.20 14.83 -3.04
CA SER A 224 9.86 14.31 -4.35
C SER A 224 8.69 13.32 -4.30
N PHE A 225 8.64 12.44 -3.31
CA PHE A 225 7.49 11.59 -3.08
C PHE A 225 6.22 12.43 -2.86
N THR A 226 6.29 13.39 -1.94
CA THR A 226 5.16 14.26 -1.59
C THR A 226 4.64 15.05 -2.79
N LEU A 227 5.54 15.65 -3.56
CA LEU A 227 5.17 16.42 -4.74
C LEU A 227 4.42 15.56 -5.75
N ILE A 228 4.99 14.40 -6.08
CA ILE A 228 4.44 13.52 -7.12
C ILE A 228 3.14 12.88 -6.64
N GLN A 229 3.07 12.34 -5.41
CA GLN A 229 1.83 11.80 -4.86
C GLN A 229 0.70 12.84 -4.86
N THR A 230 1.03 14.11 -4.53
CA THR A 230 0.03 15.19 -4.49
C THR A 230 -0.50 15.49 -5.89
N ILE A 231 0.37 15.65 -6.88
CA ILE A 231 -0.04 15.89 -8.27
C ILE A 231 -0.90 14.74 -8.76
N VAL A 232 -0.46 13.49 -8.57
CA VAL A 232 -1.19 12.31 -9.05
C VAL A 232 -2.53 12.17 -8.34
N GLY A 233 -2.59 12.35 -7.02
CA GLY A 233 -3.84 12.23 -6.26
C GLY A 233 -4.84 13.35 -6.54
N LEU A 234 -4.37 14.54 -6.93
CA LEU A 234 -5.25 15.65 -7.29
C LEU A 234 -5.84 15.52 -8.70
N PHE A 235 -5.12 14.91 -9.65
CA PHE A 235 -5.45 14.98 -11.07
C PHE A 235 -5.64 13.63 -11.76
N VAL A 236 -5.11 12.52 -11.21
CA VAL A 236 -5.10 11.21 -11.89
C VAL A 236 -6.02 10.21 -11.20
N GLY A 237 -5.77 9.90 -9.93
CA GLY A 237 -6.56 8.94 -9.16
C GLY A 237 -5.73 8.15 -8.15
N PRO A 238 -6.38 7.36 -7.27
CA PRO A 238 -5.71 6.69 -6.15
C PRO A 238 -4.76 5.57 -6.59
N GLU A 239 -5.00 4.95 -7.74
CA GLU A 239 -4.26 3.77 -8.19
C GLU A 239 -2.78 4.04 -8.41
N LEU A 240 -2.44 5.24 -8.86
CA LEU A 240 -1.06 5.60 -9.25
C LEU A 240 -0.35 6.49 -8.21
N VAL A 241 -1.03 6.92 -7.16
CA VAL A 241 -0.48 7.86 -6.15
C VAL A 241 0.81 7.33 -5.54
N ALA A 242 0.77 6.17 -4.91
CA ALA A 242 1.93 5.61 -4.23
C ALA A 242 2.95 4.99 -5.21
N VAL A 243 2.49 4.45 -6.36
CA VAL A 243 3.38 3.92 -7.41
C VAL A 243 4.29 5.03 -7.92
N LEU A 244 3.69 6.11 -8.45
CA LEU A 244 4.44 7.22 -9.03
C LEU A 244 5.19 8.03 -7.98
N GLY A 245 4.62 8.19 -6.79
CA GLY A 245 5.31 8.82 -5.65
C GLY A 245 6.61 8.09 -5.31
N SER A 246 6.55 6.77 -5.15
CA SER A 246 7.71 5.93 -4.83
C SER A 246 8.74 5.88 -5.93
N LEU A 247 8.33 5.64 -7.18
CA LEU A 247 9.23 5.66 -8.33
C LEU A 247 9.88 7.03 -8.52
N GLY A 248 9.11 8.10 -8.34
CA GLY A 248 9.64 9.45 -8.43
C GLY A 248 10.65 9.76 -7.33
N ALA A 249 10.41 9.32 -6.10
CA ALA A 249 11.36 9.46 -5.01
C ALA A 249 12.68 8.72 -5.28
N ILE A 250 12.61 7.46 -5.73
CA ILE A 250 13.79 6.67 -6.12
C ILE A 250 14.51 7.35 -7.29
N THR A 251 13.79 7.70 -8.34
CA THR A 251 14.39 8.31 -9.54
C THR A 251 15.08 9.62 -9.20
N THR A 252 14.46 10.49 -8.38
CA THR A 252 15.05 11.77 -8.00
C THR A 252 16.35 11.59 -7.23
N ILE A 253 16.39 10.70 -6.23
CA ILE A 253 17.62 10.48 -5.47
C ILE A 253 18.71 9.82 -6.32
N VAL A 254 18.33 8.89 -7.21
CA VAL A 254 19.27 8.27 -8.18
C VAL A 254 19.87 9.34 -9.08
N LEU A 255 19.10 10.24 -9.66
CA LEU A 255 19.58 11.33 -10.51
C LEU A 255 20.53 12.27 -9.75
N VAL A 256 20.16 12.66 -8.52
CA VAL A 256 20.99 13.55 -7.68
C VAL A 256 22.34 12.89 -7.36
N LYS A 257 22.33 11.60 -7.03
CA LYS A 257 23.57 10.85 -6.71
C LYS A 257 24.39 10.55 -7.97
N TYR A 258 23.76 10.18 -9.07
CA TYR A 258 24.41 9.92 -10.34
C TYR A 258 25.13 11.15 -10.90
N ALA A 259 24.53 12.34 -10.74
CA ALA A 259 25.16 13.62 -11.13
C ALA A 259 26.49 13.88 -10.36
N LYS A 260 26.59 13.36 -9.12
CA LYS A 260 27.79 13.50 -8.27
C LYS A 260 28.79 12.37 -8.46
N ASN A 261 28.33 11.17 -8.70
CA ASN A 261 29.17 9.98 -8.85
C ASN A 261 28.53 8.97 -9.83
N LYS A 262 29.17 8.73 -10.98
CA LYS A 262 28.66 7.89 -12.07
C LYS A 262 28.88 6.37 -11.86
N SER A 263 29.13 5.90 -10.65
CA SER A 263 29.51 4.50 -10.35
C SER A 263 28.33 3.59 -10.01
N MET A 264 27.09 3.88 -10.46
CA MET A 264 25.94 3.04 -10.17
C MET A 264 25.88 1.80 -11.07
N ASP A 265 25.47 0.68 -10.51
CA ASP A 265 25.29 -0.58 -11.24
C ASP A 265 23.86 -0.73 -11.75
N PHE A 266 23.64 -0.41 -13.03
CA PHE A 266 22.37 -0.62 -13.72
C PHE A 266 22.27 -2.00 -14.39
N SER A 267 23.27 -2.86 -14.23
CA SER A 267 23.35 -4.15 -14.89
C SER A 267 22.16 -5.04 -14.53
N GLY A 268 21.41 -5.46 -15.51
CA GLY A 268 20.23 -6.32 -15.34
C GLY A 268 19.00 -5.66 -14.70
N LEU A 269 19.05 -4.36 -14.37
CA LEU A 269 17.94 -3.69 -13.68
C LEU A 269 16.64 -3.72 -14.51
N LEU A 270 16.73 -3.48 -15.83
CA LEU A 270 15.59 -3.49 -16.73
C LEU A 270 14.90 -4.87 -16.74
N SER A 271 15.68 -5.94 -16.81
CA SER A 271 15.16 -7.31 -16.75
C SER A 271 14.56 -7.62 -15.37
N ALA A 272 15.24 -7.23 -14.29
CA ALA A 272 14.76 -7.47 -12.94
C ALA A 272 13.48 -6.70 -12.58
N THR A 273 13.22 -5.58 -13.25
CA THR A 273 12.01 -4.75 -13.05
C THR A 273 10.95 -4.96 -14.13
N SER A 274 11.16 -5.86 -15.10
CA SER A 274 10.27 -6.07 -16.25
C SER A 274 8.82 -6.36 -15.83
N ASN A 275 8.60 -7.22 -14.85
CA ASN A 275 7.27 -7.54 -14.33
C ASN A 275 6.51 -6.28 -13.85
N TYR A 276 7.20 -5.38 -13.18
CA TYR A 276 6.61 -4.13 -12.69
C TYR A 276 6.38 -3.12 -13.80
N ILE A 277 7.26 -3.08 -14.81
CA ILE A 277 7.09 -2.24 -16.00
C ILE A 277 5.87 -2.70 -16.79
N ILE A 278 5.74 -4.02 -17.01
CA ILE A 278 4.58 -4.63 -17.68
C ILE A 278 3.30 -4.36 -16.90
N LEU A 279 3.32 -4.55 -15.57
CA LEU A 279 2.18 -4.23 -14.70
C LEU A 279 1.76 -2.76 -14.87
N PHE A 280 2.71 -1.84 -14.82
CA PHE A 280 2.43 -0.42 -14.98
C PHE A 280 1.83 -0.09 -16.34
N ALA A 281 2.37 -0.69 -17.41
CA ALA A 281 1.80 -0.57 -18.75
C ALA A 281 0.37 -1.12 -18.83
N LEU A 282 0.08 -2.26 -18.22
CA LEU A 282 -1.27 -2.84 -18.16
C LEU A 282 -2.24 -1.95 -17.38
N ILE A 283 -1.81 -1.34 -16.26
CA ILE A 283 -2.64 -0.40 -15.50
C ILE A 283 -2.99 0.82 -16.36
N ILE A 284 -1.98 1.44 -16.99
CA ILE A 284 -2.22 2.59 -17.86
C ILE A 284 -3.16 2.19 -19.01
N LEU A 285 -2.91 1.07 -19.65
CA LEU A 285 -3.73 0.58 -20.75
C LEU A 285 -5.20 0.42 -20.32
N THR A 286 -5.46 -0.23 -19.20
CA THR A 286 -6.83 -0.51 -18.72
C THR A 286 -7.54 0.73 -18.17
N ARG A 287 -6.81 1.71 -17.64
CA ARG A 287 -7.39 2.92 -17.01
C ARG A 287 -7.51 4.10 -17.98
N VAL A 288 -6.47 4.36 -18.79
CA VAL A 288 -6.45 5.51 -19.70
C VAL A 288 -7.36 5.27 -20.90
N PHE A 289 -7.30 4.07 -21.50
CA PHE A 289 -8.12 3.75 -22.67
C PHE A 289 -9.56 3.36 -22.33
N ASN A 290 -9.88 3.16 -21.04
CA ASN A 290 -11.24 2.97 -20.52
C ASN A 290 -12.13 2.09 -21.41
N PHE A 291 -11.64 0.91 -21.78
CA PHE A 291 -12.32 -0.01 -22.67
C PHE A 291 -13.69 -0.41 -22.09
N GLU A 292 -14.79 0.10 -22.70
CA GLU A 292 -16.15 -0.15 -22.21
C GLU A 292 -16.50 -1.64 -22.19
N PHE A 293 -16.02 -2.42 -23.17
CA PHE A 293 -16.26 -3.86 -23.23
C PHE A 293 -15.70 -4.63 -22.00
N LEU A 294 -14.66 -4.11 -21.31
CA LEU A 294 -14.12 -4.72 -20.09
C LEU A 294 -15.03 -4.51 -18.87
N LYS A 295 -16.00 -3.61 -18.96
CA LYS A 295 -16.97 -3.32 -17.89
C LYS A 295 -18.24 -4.18 -17.99
N GLU A 296 -18.35 -5.02 -19.02
CA GLU A 296 -19.48 -5.88 -19.28
C GLU A 296 -19.13 -7.36 -19.10
N TYR A 297 -20.16 -8.21 -19.07
CA TYR A 297 -19.98 -9.66 -19.07
C TYR A 297 -19.23 -10.12 -20.34
N PRO A 298 -18.27 -11.06 -20.27
CA PRO A 298 -17.89 -11.87 -19.10
C PRO A 298 -16.82 -11.25 -18.19
N PHE A 299 -16.33 -10.06 -18.46
CA PHE A 299 -15.20 -9.46 -17.73
C PHE A 299 -15.61 -8.80 -16.42
N THR A 300 -16.88 -8.40 -16.33
CA THR A 300 -17.49 -7.88 -15.11
C THR A 300 -18.69 -8.73 -14.76
N ILE A 301 -18.73 -9.26 -13.53
CA ILE A 301 -19.83 -10.07 -13.00
C ILE A 301 -20.58 -9.23 -11.97
N LYS A 302 -21.92 -9.18 -12.12
CA LYS A 302 -22.81 -8.55 -11.16
C LYS A 302 -23.53 -9.63 -10.35
N LEU A 303 -23.19 -9.76 -9.06
CA LEU A 303 -23.89 -10.64 -8.14
C LEU A 303 -25.01 -9.88 -7.45
N VAL A 304 -26.23 -10.36 -7.59
CA VAL A 304 -27.42 -9.77 -6.94
C VAL A 304 -27.59 -10.46 -5.60
N LEU A 305 -27.52 -9.72 -4.50
CA LEU A 305 -27.63 -10.22 -3.13
C LEU A 305 -28.99 -9.91 -2.49
N GLY A 306 -29.83 -9.09 -3.14
CA GLY A 306 -31.16 -8.69 -2.71
C GLY A 306 -31.82 -7.81 -3.76
N GLU A 307 -33.01 -7.27 -3.47
CA GLU A 307 -33.78 -6.49 -4.44
C GLU A 307 -33.02 -5.25 -4.95
N GLU A 308 -32.23 -4.61 -4.09
CA GLU A 308 -31.43 -3.40 -4.42
C GLU A 308 -29.93 -3.56 -4.20
N HIS A 309 -29.48 -4.70 -3.64
CA HIS A 309 -28.07 -4.94 -3.32
C HIS A 309 -27.38 -5.80 -4.37
N PHE A 310 -26.27 -5.31 -4.91
CA PHE A 310 -25.44 -6.08 -5.84
C PHE A 310 -23.95 -5.78 -5.64
N VAL A 311 -23.13 -6.82 -5.83
CA VAL A 311 -21.67 -6.70 -5.85
C VAL A 311 -21.19 -6.81 -7.29
N LYS A 312 -20.43 -5.79 -7.72
CA LYS A 312 -19.82 -5.76 -9.04
C LYS A 312 -18.37 -6.25 -8.93
N ILE A 313 -18.03 -7.29 -9.69
CA ILE A 313 -16.71 -7.92 -9.68
C ILE A 313 -16.07 -7.75 -11.06
N ASP A 314 -15.11 -6.85 -11.15
CA ASP A 314 -14.31 -6.60 -12.37
C ASP A 314 -13.07 -7.50 -12.34
N TRP A 315 -13.23 -8.81 -12.49
CA TRP A 315 -12.17 -9.80 -12.23
C TRP A 315 -10.95 -9.65 -13.13
N LEU A 316 -11.12 -9.20 -14.39
CA LEU A 316 -10.01 -9.06 -15.33
C LEU A 316 -9.16 -7.81 -15.04
N THR A 317 -9.80 -6.70 -14.67
CA THR A 317 -9.12 -5.42 -14.41
C THR A 317 -8.73 -5.22 -12.94
N THR A 318 -8.96 -6.24 -12.09
CA THR A 318 -8.48 -6.19 -10.71
C THR A 318 -6.97 -6.14 -10.65
N PRO A 319 -6.40 -5.43 -9.68
CA PRO A 319 -4.95 -5.35 -9.48
C PRO A 319 -4.27 -6.72 -9.43
N GLY A 320 -4.92 -7.71 -8.81
CA GLY A 320 -4.39 -9.07 -8.71
C GLY A 320 -4.24 -9.76 -10.06
N THR A 321 -5.23 -9.65 -10.94
CA THR A 321 -5.17 -10.24 -12.29
C THR A 321 -4.09 -9.58 -13.14
N LEU A 322 -4.01 -8.24 -13.11
CA LEU A 322 -2.97 -7.50 -13.84
C LEU A 322 -1.56 -7.86 -13.35
N LEU A 323 -1.40 -8.04 -12.03
CA LEU A 323 -0.12 -8.44 -11.43
C LEU A 323 0.27 -9.87 -11.82
N LEU A 324 -0.68 -10.81 -11.82
CA LEU A 324 -0.44 -12.18 -12.29
C LEU A 324 -0.03 -12.21 -13.76
N LEU A 325 -0.77 -11.50 -14.63
CA LEU A 325 -0.45 -11.41 -16.06
C LEU A 325 0.96 -10.85 -16.26
N ALA A 326 1.29 -9.75 -15.59
CA ALA A 326 2.63 -9.16 -15.66
C ALA A 326 3.74 -10.09 -15.17
N SER A 327 3.44 -11.03 -14.28
CA SER A 327 4.43 -11.95 -13.73
C SER A 327 4.62 -13.22 -14.55
N ILE A 328 3.66 -13.55 -15.42
CA ILE A 328 3.73 -14.72 -16.32
C ILE A 328 4.42 -14.36 -17.65
N ILE A 329 4.26 -13.13 -18.10
CA ILE A 329 4.90 -12.57 -19.30
C ILE A 329 6.40 -12.31 -19.05
#